data_d8fcf95a53fc3df10dff2244af8962ff
#
_entry.id   d8fcf95a53fc3df10dff2244af8962ff
#
_cell.length_a   1.000
_cell.length_b   1.000
_cell.length_c   1.000
_cell.angle_alpha   90.00
_cell.angle_beta   90.00
_cell.angle_gamma   90.00
#
_symmetry.space_group_name_H-M   'P 1'
#
loop_
_entity.id
_entity.type
_entity.pdbx_description
1 polymer ?
#
loop_
_entity_poly.entity_id
_entity_poly.type
_entity_poly.pdbx_seq_one_letter_code
_entity_poly.pdbx_strand_id
1 'polypeptide(L)'
;MNMIAGRVLLANMLETANEIYPTPQIFRERLANLYGANFSTRLSRRGLTHYVDLDISFISDTFLSRKNTLTGEILDFLKDSLLKPLVDGESFNQVIFEVEKKNVLNDLRAEIEDHFYYAHQKLNKLFYTKPEMQIPSFATLDLVKKETSESSFAIFQKMLQNDKIDIFFIGEFNDIEVCEHLKSFALQPRQLILQPQYHQEFSSILKEGLERNDAHQSIIELGYHFSIQYGDKYHIPLIVLNGLLGGFAHSKLFVNVREKESLAYTISSTIDIFSGMMRIYAGIDKKNRTKTVSLIYRQIGDLKKGRFTDEDLNQTKKMLRNTILCSLDKQNTLMERAYMASVFQTKFMPIDILLNTLDAVSREDIIVVARQLSLQAVYFMEGN
;
A
#
# COMPACT_ATOMS: atom_id res chain seq x y z
N MET A 1 14.46 -9.29 7.97
CA MET A 1 13.80 -10.32 7.16
C MET A 1 12.88 -11.23 7.97
N ASN A 2 13.32 -11.74 9.10
CA ASN A 2 12.56 -12.74 9.84
C ASN A 2 11.27 -12.26 10.55
N MET A 3 10.93 -10.98 10.54
CA MET A 3 9.77 -10.48 11.29
C MET A 3 8.50 -10.25 10.44
N ILE A 4 8.59 -10.27 9.11
CA ILE A 4 7.44 -9.92 8.26
C ILE A 4 6.31 -10.93 8.42
N ALA A 5 6.63 -12.24 8.35
CA ALA A 5 5.63 -13.29 8.47
C ALA A 5 4.97 -13.32 9.86
N GLY A 6 5.77 -13.16 10.93
CA GLY A 6 5.22 -13.06 12.29
C GLY A 6 4.33 -11.82 12.47
N ARG A 7 4.68 -10.67 11.84
CA ARG A 7 3.81 -9.48 11.85
C ARG A 7 2.47 -9.72 11.12
N VAL A 8 2.48 -10.49 10.03
CA VAL A 8 1.24 -10.88 9.34
C VAL A 8 0.37 -11.71 10.28
N LEU A 9 0.94 -12.72 10.91
CA LEU A 9 0.19 -13.60 11.81
C LEU A 9 -0.30 -12.87 13.06
N LEU A 10 0.56 -12.06 13.71
CA LEU A 10 0.15 -11.30 14.88
C LEU A 10 -0.99 -10.31 14.58
N ALA A 11 -1.00 -9.70 13.41
CA ALA A 11 -2.08 -8.80 13.00
C ALA A 11 -3.42 -9.54 12.94
N ASN A 12 -3.46 -10.73 12.34
CA ASN A 12 -4.66 -11.58 12.31
C ASN A 12 -5.06 -12.03 13.74
N MET A 13 -4.09 -12.37 14.59
CA MET A 13 -4.38 -12.74 15.99
C MET A 13 -5.06 -11.59 16.73
N LEU A 14 -4.57 -10.35 16.59
CA LEU A 14 -5.14 -9.16 17.24
C LEU A 14 -6.56 -8.82 16.77
N GLU A 15 -6.92 -9.21 15.55
CA GLU A 15 -8.25 -8.97 14.95
C GLU A 15 -9.26 -10.07 15.30
N THR A 16 -8.80 -11.21 15.81
CA THR A 16 -9.64 -12.39 15.97
C THR A 16 -10.10 -12.60 17.40
N ALA A 17 -9.21 -12.44 18.39
CA ALA A 17 -9.50 -12.67 19.80
C ALA A 17 -8.48 -11.98 20.70
N ASN A 18 -8.87 -11.72 21.95
CA ASN A 18 -7.98 -11.25 23.00
C ASN A 18 -8.36 -11.90 24.34
N GLU A 19 -7.63 -11.57 25.40
CA GLU A 19 -7.87 -12.14 26.75
C GLU A 19 -9.29 -11.86 27.27
N ILE A 20 -9.87 -10.69 26.95
CA ILE A 20 -11.21 -10.28 27.39
C ILE A 20 -12.30 -10.91 26.51
N TYR A 21 -12.03 -11.06 25.21
CA TYR A 21 -12.93 -11.62 24.20
C TYR A 21 -12.25 -12.84 23.56
N PRO A 22 -12.24 -14.01 24.25
CA PRO A 22 -11.32 -15.11 23.92
C PRO A 22 -11.77 -15.97 22.73
N THR A 23 -12.88 -15.67 22.10
CA THR A 23 -13.31 -16.35 20.87
C THR A 23 -13.69 -15.35 19.79
N PRO A 24 -13.55 -15.72 18.49
CA PRO A 24 -13.97 -14.87 17.39
C PRO A 24 -15.43 -14.42 17.47
N GLN A 25 -16.31 -15.29 18.01
CA GLN A 25 -17.71 -14.97 18.19
C GLN A 25 -17.89 -13.85 19.22
N ILE A 26 -17.35 -14.02 20.43
CA ILE A 26 -17.46 -13.03 21.52
C ILE A 26 -16.82 -11.69 21.12
N PHE A 27 -15.68 -11.75 20.42
CA PHE A 27 -15.01 -10.56 19.90
C PHE A 27 -15.90 -9.77 18.93
N ARG A 28 -16.54 -10.47 17.99
CA ARG A 28 -17.46 -9.85 17.01
C ARG A 28 -18.78 -9.40 17.66
N GLU A 29 -19.31 -10.15 18.63
CA GLU A 29 -20.48 -9.73 19.42
C GLU A 29 -20.20 -8.40 20.18
N ARG A 30 -18.98 -8.26 20.72
CA ARG A 30 -18.60 -6.99 21.35
C ARG A 30 -18.59 -5.84 20.34
N LEU A 31 -18.04 -6.00 19.14
CA LEU A 31 -18.07 -5.00 18.09
C LEU A 31 -19.51 -4.65 17.65
N ALA A 32 -20.38 -5.64 17.54
CA ALA A 32 -21.78 -5.44 17.25
C ALA A 32 -22.47 -4.60 18.35
N ASN A 33 -22.17 -4.91 19.63
CA ASN A 33 -22.68 -4.16 20.80
C ASN A 33 -22.10 -2.74 20.90
N LEU A 34 -20.97 -2.47 20.26
CA LEU A 34 -20.39 -1.15 20.05
C LEU A 34 -20.99 -0.44 18.81
N TYR A 35 -22.28 -0.62 18.60
CA TYR A 35 -23.08 -0.06 17.49
C TYR A 35 -22.54 -0.46 16.11
N GLY A 36 -22.01 -1.68 15.98
CA GLY A 36 -21.46 -2.19 14.72
C GLY A 36 -20.12 -1.55 14.36
N ALA A 37 -19.30 -1.24 15.36
CA ALA A 37 -17.94 -0.77 15.13
C ALA A 37 -17.18 -1.79 14.26
N ASN A 38 -16.41 -1.29 13.29
CA ASN A 38 -15.57 -2.12 12.45
C ASN A 38 -14.13 -2.01 12.92
N PHE A 39 -13.54 -3.15 13.29
CA PHE A 39 -12.13 -3.28 13.64
C PHE A 39 -11.42 -4.13 12.60
N SER A 40 -10.29 -3.67 12.11
CA SER A 40 -9.50 -4.37 11.12
C SER A 40 -8.02 -4.09 11.29
N THR A 41 -7.20 -5.05 10.86
CA THR A 41 -5.75 -4.88 10.77
C THR A 41 -5.31 -4.85 9.32
N ARG A 42 -4.27 -4.10 9.03
CA ARG A 42 -3.70 -4.01 7.70
C ARG A 42 -2.19 -3.94 7.77
N LEU A 43 -1.54 -4.61 6.84
CA LEU A 43 -0.09 -4.52 6.68
C LEU A 43 0.24 -3.73 5.42
N SER A 44 1.22 -2.87 5.54
CA SER A 44 1.71 -2.08 4.43
C SER A 44 3.22 -1.87 4.55
N ARG A 45 3.84 -1.43 3.46
CA ARG A 45 5.26 -1.09 3.44
C ARG A 45 5.47 0.19 2.66
N ARG A 46 6.29 1.08 3.21
CA ARG A 46 6.80 2.26 2.51
C ARG A 46 8.33 2.23 2.60
N GLY A 47 8.98 2.14 1.46
CA GLY A 47 10.42 1.91 1.41
C GLY A 47 10.83 0.69 2.25
N LEU A 48 11.68 0.89 3.25
CA LEU A 48 12.15 -0.17 4.16
C LEU A 48 11.33 -0.28 5.45
N THR A 49 10.38 0.60 5.67
CA THR A 49 9.53 0.58 6.87
C THR A 49 8.29 -0.26 6.62
N HIS A 50 8.08 -1.26 7.47
CA HIS A 50 6.90 -2.13 7.48
C HIS A 50 5.93 -1.62 8.55
N TYR A 51 4.66 -1.50 8.20
CA TYR A 51 3.60 -0.97 9.05
C TYR A 51 2.59 -2.07 9.38
N VAL A 52 2.14 -2.06 10.63
CA VAL A 52 0.97 -2.79 11.10
C VAL A 52 -0.04 -1.74 11.53
N ASP A 53 -1.09 -1.57 10.75
CA ASP A 53 -2.16 -0.61 11.01
C ASP A 53 -3.29 -1.34 11.74
N LEU A 54 -3.76 -0.82 12.86
CA LEU A 54 -4.97 -1.23 13.54
C LEU A 54 -5.99 -0.11 13.37
N ASP A 55 -7.02 -0.37 12.59
CA ASP A 55 -8.07 0.59 12.26
C ASP A 55 -9.36 0.24 13.00
N ILE A 56 -9.97 1.21 13.68
CA ILE A 56 -11.31 1.07 14.23
C ILE A 56 -12.18 2.23 13.79
N SER A 57 -13.33 1.93 13.19
CA SER A 57 -14.31 2.93 12.79
C SER A 57 -15.64 2.69 13.49
N PHE A 58 -16.27 3.77 13.95
CA PHE A 58 -17.48 3.73 14.73
C PHE A 58 -18.29 5.03 14.55
N ILE A 59 -19.55 5.03 14.96
CA ILE A 59 -20.40 6.23 14.90
C ILE A 59 -20.03 7.21 16.01
N SER A 60 -20.21 8.52 15.76
CA SER A 60 -19.98 9.55 16.79
C SER A 60 -20.98 9.45 17.92
N ASP A 61 -20.54 9.70 19.16
CA ASP A 61 -21.38 9.81 20.36
C ASP A 61 -22.49 10.83 20.20
N THR A 62 -22.33 11.82 19.32
CA THR A 62 -23.34 12.86 19.05
C THR A 62 -24.65 12.30 18.49
N PHE A 63 -24.61 11.12 17.86
CA PHE A 63 -25.80 10.42 17.32
C PHE A 63 -26.48 9.52 18.35
N LEU A 64 -25.92 9.36 19.55
CA LEU A 64 -26.42 8.46 20.56
C LEU A 64 -27.26 9.17 21.63
N SER A 65 -28.26 8.45 22.15
CA SER A 65 -29.07 8.92 23.27
C SER A 65 -28.27 9.04 24.58
N ARG A 66 -27.25 8.20 24.74
CA ARG A 66 -26.25 8.27 25.82
C ARG A 66 -25.04 8.99 25.33
N LYS A 67 -24.85 10.24 25.74
CA LYS A 67 -23.69 11.04 25.33
C LYS A 67 -22.40 10.57 26.02
N ASN A 68 -21.31 10.57 25.27
CA ASN A 68 -19.92 10.41 25.73
C ASN A 68 -19.56 9.06 26.37
N THR A 69 -20.13 7.95 25.93
CA THR A 69 -19.79 6.63 26.46
C THR A 69 -19.12 5.73 25.41
N LEU A 70 -19.54 5.84 24.15
CA LEU A 70 -19.05 4.94 23.09
C LEU A 70 -17.58 5.16 22.77
N THR A 71 -17.13 6.41 22.66
CA THR A 71 -15.71 6.72 22.38
C THR A 71 -14.78 6.09 23.43
N GLY A 72 -15.14 6.19 24.73
CA GLY A 72 -14.40 5.55 25.81
C GLY A 72 -14.37 4.03 25.69
N GLU A 73 -15.54 3.41 25.45
CA GLU A 73 -15.63 1.95 25.28
C GLU A 73 -14.85 1.44 24.05
N ILE A 74 -14.79 2.23 22.97
CA ILE A 74 -13.99 1.91 21.77
C ILE A 74 -12.50 1.99 22.08
N LEU A 75 -12.04 3.00 22.81
CA LEU A 75 -10.66 3.14 23.22
C LEU A 75 -10.24 2.01 24.19
N ASP A 76 -11.12 1.61 25.11
CA ASP A 76 -10.88 0.46 25.95
C ASP A 76 -10.79 -0.85 25.15
N PHE A 77 -11.70 -1.04 24.18
CA PHE A 77 -11.63 -2.19 23.27
C PHE A 77 -10.32 -2.22 22.47
N LEU A 78 -9.89 -1.08 21.92
CA LEU A 78 -8.62 -0.96 21.19
C LEU A 78 -7.43 -1.27 22.10
N LYS A 79 -7.44 -0.75 23.33
CA LYS A 79 -6.42 -1.02 24.34
C LYS A 79 -6.34 -2.49 24.67
N ASP A 80 -7.47 -3.14 24.95
CA ASP A 80 -7.52 -4.57 25.28
C ASP A 80 -7.05 -5.41 24.09
N SER A 81 -7.46 -5.08 22.87
CA SER A 81 -7.01 -5.80 21.66
C SER A 81 -5.51 -5.65 21.42
N LEU A 82 -4.93 -4.48 21.70
CA LEU A 82 -3.50 -4.25 21.49
C LEU A 82 -2.63 -4.81 22.64
N LEU A 83 -3.08 -4.70 23.90
CA LEU A 83 -2.21 -4.94 25.07
C LEU A 83 -2.51 -6.25 25.80
N LYS A 84 -3.65 -6.89 25.51
CA LYS A 84 -4.07 -8.15 26.14
C LYS A 84 -4.35 -9.23 25.08
N PRO A 85 -3.34 -9.63 24.29
CA PRO A 85 -3.54 -10.71 23.32
C PRO A 85 -3.92 -12.01 24.02
N LEU A 86 -4.63 -12.87 23.32
CA LEU A 86 -4.95 -14.21 23.85
C LEU A 86 -3.70 -15.08 23.78
N VAL A 87 -3.19 -15.47 24.95
CA VAL A 87 -1.90 -16.18 25.11
C VAL A 87 -2.03 -17.46 25.94
N ASP A 88 -1.15 -18.42 25.68
CA ASP A 88 -0.89 -19.60 26.46
C ASP A 88 0.57 -19.55 26.95
N GLY A 89 0.81 -18.88 28.09
CA GLY A 89 2.14 -18.66 28.63
C GLY A 89 2.95 -17.66 27.76
N GLU A 90 4.05 -18.12 27.16
CA GLU A 90 4.92 -17.29 26.28
C GLU A 90 4.62 -17.48 24.80
N SER A 91 3.40 -17.86 24.44
CA SER A 91 2.95 -18.04 23.07
C SER A 91 1.54 -17.46 22.86
N PHE A 92 1.18 -17.15 21.63
CA PHE A 92 -0.23 -16.95 21.29
C PHE A 92 -1.01 -18.24 21.52
N ASN A 93 -2.31 -18.12 21.83
CA ASN A 93 -3.18 -19.30 21.96
C ASN A 93 -3.06 -20.20 20.72
N GLN A 94 -2.65 -21.45 20.95
CA GLN A 94 -2.27 -22.36 19.89
C GLN A 94 -3.42 -22.66 18.92
N VAL A 95 -4.65 -22.81 19.43
CA VAL A 95 -5.82 -23.18 18.63
C VAL A 95 -6.15 -22.06 17.65
N ILE A 96 -6.24 -20.83 18.13
CA ILE A 96 -6.54 -19.66 17.28
C ILE A 96 -5.38 -19.42 16.30
N PHE A 97 -4.13 -19.54 16.76
CA PHE A 97 -2.95 -19.34 15.92
C PHE A 97 -2.93 -20.30 14.71
N GLU A 98 -3.20 -21.57 14.90
CA GLU A 98 -3.22 -22.55 13.79
C GLU A 98 -4.34 -22.25 12.79
N VAL A 99 -5.50 -21.79 13.27
CA VAL A 99 -6.61 -21.36 12.39
C VAL A 99 -6.18 -20.16 11.56
N GLU A 100 -5.65 -19.11 12.18
CA GLU A 100 -5.24 -17.89 11.47
C GLU A 100 -4.04 -18.14 10.55
N LYS A 101 -3.07 -18.94 10.96
CA LYS A 101 -1.98 -19.37 10.09
C LYS A 101 -2.49 -20.11 8.84
N LYS A 102 -3.47 -20.99 9.01
CA LYS A 102 -4.11 -21.68 7.87
C LYS A 102 -4.82 -20.68 6.94
N ASN A 103 -5.55 -19.70 7.50
CA ASN A 103 -6.21 -18.66 6.74
C ASN A 103 -5.20 -17.88 5.91
N VAL A 104 -4.13 -17.34 6.52
CA VAL A 104 -3.06 -16.63 5.85
C VAL A 104 -2.40 -17.46 4.74
N LEU A 105 -2.14 -18.75 5.00
CA LEU A 105 -1.58 -19.63 3.97
C LEU A 105 -2.53 -19.86 2.79
N ASN A 106 -3.84 -19.89 3.02
CA ASN A 106 -4.84 -20.01 1.95
C ASN A 106 -4.92 -18.73 1.15
N ASP A 107 -4.93 -17.56 1.79
CA ASP A 107 -4.95 -16.26 1.12
C ASP A 107 -3.70 -16.08 0.24
N LEU A 108 -2.51 -16.43 0.76
CA LEU A 108 -1.27 -16.37 -0.01
C LEU A 108 -1.27 -17.34 -1.20
N ARG A 109 -1.95 -18.50 -1.11
CA ARG A 109 -2.11 -19.39 -2.27
C ARG A 109 -3.04 -18.77 -3.31
N ALA A 110 -4.18 -18.21 -2.87
CA ALA A 110 -5.11 -17.53 -3.76
C ALA A 110 -4.46 -16.33 -4.48
N GLU A 111 -3.62 -15.55 -3.78
CA GLU A 111 -2.86 -14.45 -4.39
C GLU A 111 -1.89 -14.93 -5.49
N ILE A 112 -1.28 -16.10 -5.33
CA ILE A 112 -0.37 -16.67 -6.36
C ILE A 112 -1.16 -17.12 -7.60
N GLU A 113 -2.44 -17.48 -7.45
CA GLU A 113 -3.34 -17.79 -8.56
C GLU A 113 -3.75 -16.55 -9.37
N ASP A 114 -3.66 -15.34 -8.77
CA ASP A 114 -3.74 -14.10 -9.54
C ASP A 114 -2.44 -13.90 -10.34
N HIS A 115 -2.50 -14.14 -11.62
CA HIS A 115 -1.37 -14.08 -12.52
C HIS A 115 -0.74 -12.68 -12.62
N PHE A 116 -1.52 -11.58 -12.46
CA PHE A 116 -0.97 -10.22 -12.41
C PHE A 116 -0.20 -9.96 -11.12
N TYR A 117 -0.73 -10.44 -9.98
CA TYR A 117 -0.02 -10.36 -8.71
C TYR A 117 1.28 -11.17 -8.76
N TYR A 118 1.21 -12.40 -9.25
CA TYR A 118 2.37 -13.28 -9.43
C TYR A 118 3.46 -12.63 -10.31
N ALA A 119 3.07 -12.11 -11.49
CA ALA A 119 3.98 -11.45 -12.40
C ALA A 119 4.63 -10.21 -11.76
N HIS A 120 3.86 -9.44 -10.99
CA HIS A 120 4.37 -8.29 -10.23
C HIS A 120 5.42 -8.73 -9.19
N GLN A 121 5.20 -9.81 -8.45
CA GLN A 121 6.20 -10.33 -7.50
C GLN A 121 7.50 -10.77 -8.21
N LYS A 122 7.38 -11.34 -9.41
CA LYS A 122 8.57 -11.69 -10.23
C LYS A 122 9.30 -10.43 -10.71
N LEU A 123 8.55 -9.39 -11.14
CA LEU A 123 9.17 -8.11 -11.49
C LEU A 123 9.91 -7.50 -10.30
N ASN A 124 9.33 -7.51 -9.09
CA ASN A 124 9.96 -6.98 -7.87
C ASN A 124 11.29 -7.67 -7.57
N LYS A 125 11.38 -8.99 -7.76
CA LYS A 125 12.62 -9.76 -7.59
C LYS A 125 13.72 -9.38 -8.61
N LEU A 126 13.33 -9.00 -9.81
CA LEU A 126 14.26 -8.52 -10.84
C LEU A 126 14.65 -7.06 -10.58
N PHE A 127 13.68 -6.22 -10.22
CA PHE A 127 13.88 -4.78 -10.11
C PHE A 127 14.71 -4.40 -8.89
N TYR A 128 14.31 -4.86 -7.70
CA TYR A 128 14.99 -4.47 -6.46
C TYR A 128 16.30 -5.22 -6.25
N THR A 129 17.29 -4.50 -5.74
CA THR A 129 18.60 -5.09 -5.37
C THR A 129 18.60 -5.58 -3.93
N LYS A 130 17.85 -4.92 -3.05
CA LYS A 130 17.80 -5.25 -1.63
C LYS A 130 16.79 -6.38 -1.37
N PRO A 131 17.21 -7.49 -0.71
CA PRO A 131 16.36 -8.66 -0.51
C PRO A 131 15.04 -8.34 0.23
N GLU A 132 15.04 -7.38 1.16
CA GLU A 132 13.85 -6.96 1.89
C GLU A 132 12.79 -6.36 0.98
N MET A 133 13.21 -5.67 -0.10
CA MET A 133 12.30 -5.09 -1.09
C MET A 133 11.74 -6.14 -2.06
N GLN A 134 12.38 -7.29 -2.18
CA GLN A 134 11.94 -8.40 -3.04
C GLN A 134 10.85 -9.27 -2.38
N ILE A 135 10.66 -9.14 -1.06
CA ILE A 135 9.64 -9.88 -0.31
C ILE A 135 8.35 -9.04 -0.28
N PRO A 136 7.17 -9.62 -0.57
CA PRO A 136 5.89 -8.92 -0.40
C PRO A 136 5.68 -8.44 1.05
N SER A 137 4.89 -7.38 1.24
CA SER A 137 4.53 -6.89 2.58
C SER A 137 3.73 -7.92 3.40
N PHE A 138 3.02 -8.81 2.72
CA PHE A 138 2.25 -9.92 3.31
C PHE A 138 3.06 -11.22 3.49
N ALA A 139 4.40 -11.14 3.39
CA ALA A 139 5.30 -12.29 3.46
C ALA A 139 5.20 -13.25 2.25
N THR A 140 5.70 -14.47 2.42
CA THR A 140 5.62 -15.56 1.45
C THR A 140 5.15 -16.84 2.14
N LEU A 141 4.61 -17.79 1.39
CA LEU A 141 4.20 -19.10 1.91
C LEU A 141 5.30 -19.76 2.76
N ASP A 142 6.55 -19.74 2.28
CA ASP A 142 7.66 -20.41 2.97
C ASP A 142 8.07 -19.70 4.26
N LEU A 143 7.89 -18.39 4.35
CA LEU A 143 8.13 -17.64 5.58
C LEU A 143 7.03 -17.90 6.59
N VAL A 144 5.76 -17.85 6.18
CA VAL A 144 4.61 -18.11 7.08
C VAL A 144 4.59 -19.54 7.60
N LYS A 145 4.93 -20.54 6.77
CA LYS A 145 5.02 -21.94 7.22
C LYS A 145 5.99 -22.15 8.38
N LYS A 146 7.07 -21.38 8.44
CA LYS A 146 8.12 -21.48 9.47
C LYS A 146 7.76 -20.84 10.80
N GLU A 147 6.77 -19.93 10.82
CA GLU A 147 6.36 -19.25 12.04
C GLU A 147 5.60 -20.21 12.96
N THR A 148 5.78 -20.01 14.25
CA THR A 148 5.07 -20.70 15.33
C THR A 148 4.35 -19.69 16.22
N SER A 149 3.47 -20.15 17.11
CA SER A 149 2.78 -19.29 18.06
C SER A 149 3.77 -18.56 18.98
N GLU A 150 4.87 -19.22 19.39
CA GLU A 150 5.93 -18.65 20.22
C GLU A 150 6.74 -17.62 19.45
N SER A 151 7.16 -17.93 18.20
CA SER A 151 7.93 -16.99 17.39
C SER A 151 7.15 -15.73 17.05
N SER A 152 5.86 -15.87 16.73
CA SER A 152 4.97 -14.74 16.43
C SER A 152 4.67 -13.91 17.68
N PHE A 153 4.52 -14.54 18.85
CA PHE A 153 4.36 -13.82 20.12
C PHE A 153 5.62 -13.05 20.52
N ALA A 154 6.80 -13.65 20.35
CA ALA A 154 8.06 -12.95 20.56
C ALA A 154 8.23 -11.75 19.64
N ILE A 155 7.73 -11.81 18.39
CA ILE A 155 7.71 -10.67 17.44
C ILE A 155 6.73 -9.60 17.92
N PHE A 156 5.55 -9.99 18.42
CA PHE A 156 4.58 -9.09 19.04
C PHE A 156 5.17 -8.32 20.23
N GLN A 157 5.82 -9.01 21.14
CA GLN A 157 6.49 -8.38 22.29
C GLN A 157 7.55 -7.37 21.84
N LYS A 158 8.40 -7.75 20.86
CA LYS A 158 9.39 -6.83 20.27
C LYS A 158 8.75 -5.61 19.60
N MET A 159 7.63 -5.79 18.91
CA MET A 159 6.86 -4.71 18.30
C MET A 159 6.40 -3.72 19.37
N LEU A 160 5.75 -4.20 20.44
CA LEU A 160 5.30 -3.35 21.55
C LEU A 160 6.44 -2.64 22.26
N GLN A 161 7.64 -3.26 22.35
CA GLN A 161 8.80 -2.68 23.03
C GLN A 161 9.60 -1.72 22.18
N ASN A 162 9.71 -1.97 20.87
CA ASN A 162 10.70 -1.31 20.02
C ASN A 162 10.11 -0.49 18.87
N ASP A 163 8.92 -0.83 18.35
CA ASP A 163 8.37 -0.12 17.20
C ASP A 163 7.82 1.25 17.61
N LYS A 164 7.87 2.21 16.70
CA LYS A 164 7.18 3.49 16.85
C LYS A 164 5.68 3.24 16.74
N ILE A 165 4.92 3.77 17.68
CA ILE A 165 3.46 3.71 17.70
C ILE A 165 2.95 5.12 17.55
N ASP A 166 2.19 5.37 16.49
CA ASP A 166 1.48 6.63 16.26
C ASP A 166 -0.02 6.34 16.30
N ILE A 167 -0.78 7.14 17.04
CA ILE A 167 -2.24 7.00 17.16
C ILE A 167 -2.87 8.24 16.53
N PHE A 168 -3.78 8.00 15.59
CA PHE A 168 -4.55 9.03 14.91
C PHE A 168 -6.02 8.87 15.25
N PHE A 169 -6.65 9.95 15.62
CA PHE A 169 -8.08 10.02 15.88
C PHE A 169 -8.68 11.08 14.96
N ILE A 170 -9.74 10.75 14.26
CA ILE A 170 -10.40 11.68 13.33
C ILE A 170 -11.92 11.61 13.48
N GLY A 171 -12.55 12.75 13.62
CA GLY A 171 -13.99 12.87 13.78
C GLY A 171 -14.36 14.04 14.70
N GLU A 172 -15.59 14.02 15.18
CA GLU A 172 -16.07 14.93 16.20
C GLU A 172 -15.98 14.25 17.57
N PHE A 173 -15.10 14.74 18.46
CA PHE A 173 -14.82 14.13 19.75
C PHE A 173 -14.29 15.16 20.76
N ASN A 174 -14.21 14.76 22.02
CA ASN A 174 -13.61 15.56 23.09
C ASN A 174 -12.11 15.22 23.18
N ASP A 175 -11.26 16.15 22.76
CA ASP A 175 -9.80 15.98 22.74
C ASP A 175 -9.22 15.60 24.09
N ILE A 176 -9.72 16.20 25.19
CA ILE A 176 -9.22 15.97 26.55
C ILE A 176 -9.51 14.52 26.96
N GLU A 177 -10.74 14.07 26.76
CA GLU A 177 -11.20 12.72 27.12
C GLU A 177 -10.42 11.65 26.33
N VAL A 178 -10.26 11.83 25.01
CA VAL A 178 -9.46 10.92 24.17
C VAL A 178 -8.01 10.89 24.65
N CYS A 179 -7.39 12.04 24.90
CA CYS A 179 -6.01 12.11 25.38
C CYS A 179 -5.82 11.44 26.75
N GLU A 180 -6.79 11.57 27.67
CA GLU A 180 -6.73 10.88 28.97
C GLU A 180 -6.84 9.38 28.83
N HIS A 181 -7.76 8.88 27.99
CA HIS A 181 -7.87 7.46 27.68
C HIS A 181 -6.58 6.91 27.06
N LEU A 182 -6.00 7.62 26.08
CA LEU A 182 -4.76 7.19 25.44
C LEU A 182 -3.56 7.15 26.41
N LYS A 183 -3.50 8.04 27.40
CA LYS A 183 -2.48 7.95 28.48
C LYS A 183 -2.58 6.63 29.25
N SER A 184 -3.80 6.09 29.41
CA SER A 184 -4.02 4.81 30.09
C SER A 184 -3.40 3.60 29.39
N PHE A 185 -3.03 3.72 28.10
CA PHE A 185 -2.33 2.66 27.37
C PHE A 185 -0.90 2.46 27.89
N ALA A 186 -0.36 3.43 28.65
CA ALA A 186 0.97 3.42 29.25
C ALA A 186 2.11 3.12 28.23
N LEU A 187 1.88 3.43 26.96
CA LEU A 187 2.88 3.31 25.90
C LEU A 187 4.00 4.31 26.13
N GLN A 188 5.25 3.86 26.06
CA GLN A 188 6.39 4.73 26.25
C GLN A 188 6.70 5.51 24.98
N PRO A 189 6.96 6.83 25.06
CA PRO A 189 7.40 7.63 23.92
C PRO A 189 8.71 7.09 23.33
N ARG A 190 8.78 7.00 22.00
CA ARG A 190 9.95 6.52 21.27
C ARG A 190 10.28 7.44 20.12
N GLN A 191 11.56 7.73 19.99
CA GLN A 191 12.09 8.45 18.83
C GLN A 191 12.81 7.46 17.93
N LEU A 192 12.13 7.00 16.89
CA LEU A 192 12.72 6.12 15.86
C LEU A 192 12.79 6.89 14.55
N ILE A 193 13.95 6.77 13.90
CA ILE A 193 14.13 7.26 12.53
C ILE A 193 13.59 6.18 11.61
N LEU A 194 12.41 6.42 11.06
CA LEU A 194 11.82 5.54 10.05
C LEU A 194 12.56 5.72 8.71
N GLN A 195 12.55 4.68 7.89
CA GLN A 195 13.07 4.69 6.52
C GLN A 195 11.92 4.47 5.52
N PRO A 196 11.00 5.44 5.41
CA PRO A 196 9.82 5.32 4.56
C PRO A 196 10.14 5.43 3.06
N GLN A 197 11.39 5.69 2.72
CA GLN A 197 11.89 5.73 1.35
C GLN A 197 13.03 4.73 1.18
N TYR A 198 13.00 4.05 0.06
CA TYR A 198 14.08 3.19 -0.39
C TYR A 198 14.71 3.80 -1.65
N HIS A 199 16.01 3.96 -1.60
CA HIS A 199 16.79 4.43 -2.72
C HIS A 199 17.67 3.29 -3.24
N GLN A 200 17.59 3.06 -4.53
CA GLN A 200 18.60 2.24 -5.21
C GLN A 200 19.20 3.05 -6.36
N GLU A 201 20.46 2.81 -6.61
CA GLU A 201 21.13 3.40 -7.75
C GLU A 201 20.58 2.82 -9.05
N PHE A 202 20.53 3.64 -10.07
CA PHE A 202 20.21 3.18 -11.41
C PHE A 202 21.26 2.18 -11.89
N SER A 203 20.81 1.06 -12.42
CA SER A 203 21.67 0.08 -13.11
C SER A 203 21.49 0.21 -14.62
N SER A 204 22.60 0.31 -15.34
CA SER A 204 22.58 0.24 -16.81
C SER A 204 22.30 -1.17 -17.35
N ILE A 205 22.31 -2.18 -16.46
CA ILE A 205 22.02 -3.57 -16.83
C ILE A 205 20.53 -3.81 -16.72
N LEU A 206 19.89 -4.06 -17.87
CA LEU A 206 18.50 -4.50 -17.92
C LEU A 206 18.40 -5.96 -17.42
N LYS A 207 17.54 -6.19 -16.44
CA LYS A 207 17.24 -7.54 -15.97
C LYS A 207 15.97 -8.05 -16.65
N GLU A 208 16.04 -9.22 -17.23
CA GLU A 208 14.90 -9.83 -17.91
C GLU A 208 14.53 -11.18 -17.28
N GLY A 209 13.24 -11.45 -17.17
CA GLY A 209 12.68 -12.73 -16.75
C GLY A 209 11.64 -13.20 -17.77
N LEU A 210 11.69 -14.48 -18.11
CA LEU A 210 10.71 -15.13 -18.96
C LEU A 210 10.29 -16.44 -18.29
N GLU A 211 9.00 -16.67 -18.19
CA GLU A 211 8.42 -17.88 -17.62
C GLU A 211 7.20 -18.31 -18.43
N ARG A 212 6.99 -19.60 -18.61
CA ARG A 212 5.77 -20.15 -19.17
C ARG A 212 4.84 -20.57 -18.05
N ASN A 213 3.58 -20.21 -18.17
CA ASN A 213 2.56 -20.52 -17.20
C ASN A 213 1.28 -20.99 -17.89
N ASP A 214 0.49 -21.82 -17.22
CA ASP A 214 -0.83 -22.23 -17.68
C ASP A 214 -1.86 -21.13 -17.42
N ALA A 215 -1.73 -20.06 -18.19
CA ALA A 215 -2.60 -18.88 -18.11
C ALA A 215 -3.26 -18.63 -19.47
N HIS A 216 -4.50 -18.15 -19.48
CA HIS A 216 -5.23 -17.82 -20.71
C HIS A 216 -4.64 -16.64 -21.47
N GLN A 217 -3.86 -15.79 -20.83
CA GLN A 217 -3.20 -14.63 -21.43
C GLN A 217 -1.78 -14.50 -20.95
N SER A 218 -0.93 -13.94 -21.79
CA SER A 218 0.42 -13.56 -21.41
C SER A 218 0.43 -12.23 -20.69
N ILE A 219 1.35 -12.05 -19.76
CA ILE A 219 1.49 -10.81 -19.00
C ILE A 219 2.88 -10.23 -19.21
N ILE A 220 2.92 -8.93 -19.53
CA ILE A 220 4.15 -8.12 -19.57
C ILE A 220 4.17 -7.23 -18.33
N GLU A 221 5.31 -7.19 -17.67
CA GLU A 221 5.62 -6.29 -16.58
C GLU A 221 6.91 -5.55 -16.88
N LEU A 222 6.89 -4.22 -16.79
CA LEU A 222 8.06 -3.38 -16.98
C LEU A 222 8.26 -2.50 -15.74
N GLY A 223 9.45 -2.53 -15.18
CA GLY A 223 9.87 -1.71 -14.05
C GLY A 223 10.82 -0.60 -14.49
N TYR A 224 10.36 0.64 -14.40
CA TYR A 224 11.17 1.82 -14.64
C TYR A 224 11.62 2.42 -13.31
N HIS A 225 12.90 2.69 -13.21
CA HIS A 225 13.49 3.40 -12.08
C HIS A 225 13.34 4.90 -12.27
N PHE A 226 13.10 5.62 -11.16
CA PHE A 226 13.20 7.07 -11.05
C PHE A 226 13.74 7.44 -9.65
N SER A 227 14.36 8.63 -9.53
CA SER A 227 14.97 9.11 -8.28
C SER A 227 14.15 10.17 -7.54
N ILE A 228 12.95 10.51 -8.03
CA ILE A 228 12.05 11.48 -7.41
C ILE A 228 11.55 10.93 -6.08
N GLN A 229 11.57 11.78 -5.03
CA GLN A 229 11.16 11.40 -3.69
C GLN A 229 9.80 11.99 -3.32
N TYR A 230 9.17 11.43 -2.28
CA TYR A 230 7.96 12.01 -1.71
C TYR A 230 8.21 13.43 -1.20
N GLY A 231 7.36 14.37 -1.63
CA GLY A 231 7.50 15.78 -1.27
C GLY A 231 8.47 16.60 -2.13
N ASP A 232 9.21 15.97 -3.04
CA ASP A 232 10.07 16.67 -3.99
C ASP A 232 9.27 17.59 -4.91
N LYS A 233 9.97 18.58 -5.50
CA LYS A 233 9.43 19.47 -6.53
C LYS A 233 8.71 18.71 -7.66
N TYR A 234 9.24 17.56 -8.06
CA TYR A 234 8.73 16.75 -9.17
C TYR A 234 7.78 15.63 -8.75
N HIS A 235 7.40 15.55 -7.47
CA HIS A 235 6.45 14.53 -6.98
C HIS A 235 5.07 14.66 -7.66
N ILE A 236 4.47 15.87 -7.64
CA ILE A 236 3.16 16.10 -8.29
C ILE A 236 3.26 15.96 -9.82
N PRO A 237 4.28 16.52 -10.51
CA PRO A 237 4.51 16.22 -11.92
C PRO A 237 4.64 14.73 -12.26
N LEU A 238 5.23 13.89 -11.39
CA LEU A 238 5.30 12.44 -11.58
C LEU A 238 3.91 11.79 -11.52
N ILE A 239 3.05 12.23 -10.61
CA ILE A 239 1.66 11.77 -10.54
C ILE A 239 0.90 12.14 -11.84
N VAL A 240 1.08 13.36 -12.33
CA VAL A 240 0.47 13.81 -13.60
C VAL A 240 1.01 13.00 -14.78
N LEU A 241 2.32 12.76 -14.84
CA LEU A 241 2.94 11.92 -15.87
C LEU A 241 2.34 10.51 -15.87
N ASN A 242 2.16 9.89 -14.70
CA ASN A 242 1.52 8.58 -14.60
C ASN A 242 0.08 8.59 -15.12
N GLY A 243 -0.68 9.64 -14.80
CA GLY A 243 -2.03 9.83 -15.34
C GLY A 243 -2.06 9.92 -16.87
N LEU A 244 -1.13 10.69 -17.46
CA LEU A 244 -0.96 10.81 -18.92
C LEU A 244 -0.52 9.50 -19.57
N LEU A 245 0.36 8.73 -18.90
CA LEU A 245 0.94 7.52 -19.46
C LEU A 245 -0.05 6.35 -19.44
N GLY A 246 -0.58 6.00 -18.27
CA GLY A 246 -1.39 4.79 -18.14
C GLY A 246 -2.36 4.77 -16.97
N GLY A 247 -2.57 5.90 -16.26
CA GLY A 247 -3.43 5.96 -15.08
C GLY A 247 -4.92 6.15 -15.36
N PHE A 248 -5.30 6.53 -16.60
CA PHE A 248 -6.69 6.83 -16.96
C PHE A 248 -7.07 6.23 -18.32
N ALA A 249 -8.37 6.17 -18.62
CA ALA A 249 -8.87 5.68 -19.91
C ALA A 249 -8.48 6.55 -21.12
N HIS A 250 -8.18 7.84 -20.91
CA HIS A 250 -7.66 8.72 -21.96
C HIS A 250 -6.12 8.68 -22.08
N SER A 251 -5.43 7.89 -21.27
CA SER A 251 -3.97 7.83 -21.23
C SER A 251 -3.36 7.27 -22.52
N LYS A 252 -2.10 7.61 -22.77
CA LYS A 252 -1.40 7.20 -23.99
C LYS A 252 -1.32 5.68 -24.16
N LEU A 253 -1.10 4.93 -23.10
CA LEU A 253 -1.08 3.47 -23.17
C LEU A 253 -2.46 2.90 -23.49
N PHE A 254 -3.49 3.38 -22.81
CA PHE A 254 -4.85 2.88 -23.02
C PHE A 254 -5.30 3.17 -24.45
N VAL A 255 -5.21 4.43 -24.90
CA VAL A 255 -5.67 4.84 -26.24
C VAL A 255 -4.86 4.20 -27.36
N ASN A 256 -3.52 4.22 -27.26
CA ASN A 256 -2.68 3.81 -28.39
C ASN A 256 -2.38 2.31 -28.44
N VAL A 257 -2.37 1.60 -27.30
CA VAL A 257 -2.06 0.16 -27.27
C VAL A 257 -3.32 -0.69 -27.20
N ARG A 258 -4.29 -0.30 -26.35
CA ARG A 258 -5.52 -1.08 -26.17
C ARG A 258 -6.58 -0.73 -27.21
N GLU A 259 -6.95 0.54 -27.36
CA GLU A 259 -8.06 0.92 -28.23
C GLU A 259 -7.68 0.90 -29.71
N LYS A 260 -6.64 1.62 -30.13
CA LYS A 260 -6.27 1.76 -31.54
C LYS A 260 -5.67 0.49 -32.13
N GLU A 261 -4.79 -0.17 -31.38
CA GLU A 261 -4.03 -1.33 -31.90
C GLU A 261 -4.60 -2.66 -31.43
N SER A 262 -5.53 -2.65 -30.47
CA SER A 262 -6.18 -3.86 -29.91
C SER A 262 -5.17 -4.94 -29.45
N LEU A 263 -4.03 -4.54 -28.90
CA LEU A 263 -2.95 -5.45 -28.53
C LEU A 263 -3.03 -5.93 -27.09
N ALA A 264 -3.74 -5.22 -26.24
CA ALA A 264 -3.86 -5.53 -24.82
C ALA A 264 -5.32 -5.55 -24.37
N TYR A 265 -5.69 -6.53 -23.56
CA TYR A 265 -6.97 -6.57 -22.86
C TYR A 265 -6.99 -5.61 -21.68
N THR A 266 -5.86 -5.54 -20.99
CA THR A 266 -5.58 -4.63 -19.88
C THR A 266 -4.21 -4.03 -20.05
N ILE A 267 -4.08 -2.73 -19.85
CA ILE A 267 -2.81 -2.03 -19.80
C ILE A 267 -2.92 -0.83 -18.87
N SER A 268 -1.94 -0.67 -17.98
CA SER A 268 -1.90 0.47 -17.05
C SER A 268 -0.48 0.77 -16.59
N SER A 269 -0.30 1.91 -15.95
CA SER A 269 0.91 2.27 -15.22
C SER A 269 0.59 2.71 -13.79
N THR A 270 1.47 2.36 -12.87
CA THR A 270 1.41 2.77 -11.46
C THR A 270 2.78 3.24 -10.98
N ILE A 271 2.79 4.09 -9.96
CA ILE A 271 4.02 4.57 -9.33
C ILE A 271 4.06 4.17 -7.86
N ASP A 272 5.21 3.73 -7.40
CA ASP A 272 5.54 3.64 -5.98
C ASP A 272 6.65 4.66 -5.69
N ILE A 273 6.23 5.80 -5.16
CA ILE A 273 7.12 6.91 -4.81
C ILE A 273 8.10 6.55 -3.70
N PHE A 274 7.73 5.60 -2.84
CA PHE A 274 8.55 5.19 -1.69
C PHE A 274 9.67 4.22 -2.07
N SER A 275 9.57 3.60 -3.24
CA SER A 275 10.58 2.66 -3.75
C SER A 275 11.24 3.11 -5.05
N GLY A 276 10.79 4.22 -5.64
CA GLY A 276 11.36 4.76 -6.88
C GLY A 276 11.06 3.89 -8.10
N MET A 277 9.90 3.19 -8.12
CA MET A 277 9.48 2.33 -9.23
C MET A 277 8.22 2.84 -9.92
N MET A 278 8.28 3.00 -11.24
CA MET A 278 7.10 3.04 -12.09
C MET A 278 6.93 1.67 -12.73
N ARG A 279 5.78 1.04 -12.47
CA ARG A 279 5.37 -0.22 -13.05
C ARG A 279 4.45 0.02 -14.23
N ILE A 280 4.69 -0.66 -15.36
CA ILE A 280 3.75 -0.76 -16.47
C ILE A 280 3.45 -2.23 -16.64
N TYR A 281 2.16 -2.58 -16.73
CA TYR A 281 1.74 -3.94 -16.94
C TYR A 281 0.68 -4.05 -18.04
N ALA A 282 0.68 -5.17 -18.75
CA ALA A 282 -0.30 -5.46 -19.79
C ALA A 282 -0.62 -6.95 -19.88
N GLY A 283 -1.90 -7.27 -20.05
CA GLY A 283 -2.38 -8.60 -20.44
C GLY A 283 -2.58 -8.67 -21.95
N ILE A 284 -1.90 -9.59 -22.63
CA ILE A 284 -1.80 -9.64 -24.09
C ILE A 284 -1.84 -11.09 -24.62
N ASP A 285 -2.07 -11.24 -25.93
CA ASP A 285 -1.70 -12.45 -26.64
C ASP A 285 -0.17 -12.58 -26.75
N LYS A 286 0.38 -13.78 -26.59
CA LYS A 286 1.83 -14.04 -26.70
C LYS A 286 2.47 -13.55 -28.00
N LYS A 287 1.75 -13.70 -29.13
CA LYS A 287 2.19 -13.22 -30.44
C LYS A 287 2.39 -11.71 -30.53
N ASN A 288 1.72 -10.95 -29.66
CA ASN A 288 1.75 -9.48 -29.63
C ASN A 288 2.89 -8.89 -28.78
N ARG A 289 3.70 -9.72 -28.09
CA ARG A 289 4.75 -9.28 -27.15
C ARG A 289 5.63 -8.16 -27.73
N THR A 290 6.29 -8.43 -28.85
CA THR A 290 7.27 -7.49 -29.44
C THR A 290 6.60 -6.16 -29.83
N LYS A 291 5.42 -6.23 -30.46
CA LYS A 291 4.68 -5.03 -30.87
C LYS A 291 4.23 -4.21 -29.68
N THR A 292 3.69 -4.86 -28.65
CA THR A 292 3.24 -4.18 -27.41
C THR A 292 4.40 -3.48 -26.70
N VAL A 293 5.51 -4.18 -26.49
CA VAL A 293 6.71 -3.60 -25.85
C VAL A 293 7.23 -2.39 -26.64
N SER A 294 7.31 -2.51 -27.97
CA SER A 294 7.73 -1.40 -28.84
C SER A 294 6.83 -0.19 -28.74
N LEU A 295 5.51 -0.42 -28.64
CA LEU A 295 4.54 0.67 -28.49
C LEU A 295 4.65 1.32 -27.10
N ILE A 296 4.82 0.54 -26.03
CA ILE A 296 5.05 1.10 -24.69
C ILE A 296 6.28 2.00 -24.69
N TYR A 297 7.39 1.52 -25.25
CA TYR A 297 8.62 2.33 -25.38
C TYR A 297 8.40 3.62 -26.18
N ARG A 298 7.60 3.55 -27.24
CA ARG A 298 7.24 4.72 -28.05
C ARG A 298 6.45 5.74 -27.22
N GLN A 299 5.44 5.30 -26.42
CA GLN A 299 4.66 6.22 -25.59
C GLN A 299 5.53 6.95 -24.57
N ILE A 300 6.47 6.25 -23.92
CA ILE A 300 7.42 6.87 -22.99
C ILE A 300 8.36 7.81 -23.74
N GLY A 301 8.86 7.39 -24.91
CA GLY A 301 9.70 8.22 -25.78
C GLY A 301 8.98 9.50 -26.23
N ASP A 302 7.68 9.43 -26.49
CA ASP A 302 6.85 10.58 -26.84
C ASP A 302 6.71 11.56 -25.66
N LEU A 303 6.51 11.05 -24.42
CA LEU A 303 6.49 11.89 -23.22
C LEU A 303 7.84 12.59 -22.99
N LYS A 304 8.98 11.85 -23.15
CA LYS A 304 10.34 12.43 -23.05
C LYS A 304 10.61 13.56 -24.05
N LYS A 305 9.92 13.55 -25.19
CA LYS A 305 10.03 14.54 -26.29
C LYS A 305 8.92 15.58 -26.25
N GLY A 306 8.02 15.56 -25.28
CA GLY A 306 6.88 16.46 -25.16
C GLY A 306 5.81 16.24 -26.23
N ARG A 307 5.71 15.04 -26.82
CA ARG A 307 4.70 14.71 -27.85
C ARG A 307 3.39 14.26 -27.22
N PHE A 308 2.69 15.21 -26.62
CA PHE A 308 1.33 15.11 -26.10
C PHE A 308 0.68 16.48 -26.23
N THR A 309 -0.65 16.53 -26.27
CA THR A 309 -1.38 17.80 -26.43
C THR A 309 -1.57 18.50 -25.08
N ASP A 310 -1.85 19.82 -25.12
CA ASP A 310 -2.24 20.54 -23.91
C ASP A 310 -3.61 20.08 -23.42
N GLU A 311 -4.46 19.58 -24.33
CA GLU A 311 -5.74 18.97 -23.98
C GLU A 311 -5.55 17.70 -23.16
N ASP A 312 -4.64 16.78 -23.56
CA ASP A 312 -4.30 15.57 -22.79
C ASP A 312 -3.84 15.92 -21.37
N LEU A 313 -2.95 16.94 -21.26
CA LEU A 313 -2.44 17.41 -19.97
C LEU A 313 -3.55 18.00 -19.10
N ASN A 314 -4.37 18.88 -19.68
CA ASN A 314 -5.46 19.53 -18.95
C ASN A 314 -6.55 18.52 -18.53
N GLN A 315 -6.88 17.56 -19.39
CA GLN A 315 -7.81 16.50 -19.04
C GLN A 315 -7.28 15.65 -17.89
N THR A 316 -6.01 15.29 -17.93
CA THR A 316 -5.36 14.52 -16.85
C THR A 316 -5.39 15.29 -15.53
N LYS A 317 -5.06 16.59 -15.52
CA LYS A 317 -5.16 17.44 -14.33
C LYS A 317 -6.58 17.50 -13.77
N LYS A 318 -7.59 17.65 -14.62
CA LYS A 318 -9.00 17.65 -14.22
C LYS A 318 -9.41 16.34 -13.57
N MET A 319 -8.99 15.20 -14.13
CA MET A 319 -9.28 13.88 -13.56
C MET A 319 -8.58 13.67 -12.21
N LEU A 320 -7.31 14.06 -12.09
CA LEU A 320 -6.58 14.00 -10.82
C LEU A 320 -7.21 14.93 -9.77
N ARG A 321 -7.56 16.15 -10.15
CA ARG A 321 -8.26 17.10 -9.27
C ARG A 321 -9.55 16.50 -8.73
N ASN A 322 -10.36 15.90 -9.59
CA ASN A 322 -11.59 15.24 -9.19
C ASN A 322 -11.30 14.05 -8.24
N THR A 323 -10.30 13.22 -8.56
CA THR A 323 -9.89 12.12 -7.68
C THR A 323 -9.46 12.62 -6.30
N ILE A 324 -8.69 13.70 -6.22
CA ILE A 324 -8.27 14.32 -4.96
C ILE A 324 -9.50 14.81 -4.19
N LEU A 325 -10.40 15.57 -4.81
CA LEU A 325 -11.59 16.10 -4.17
C LEU A 325 -12.51 14.98 -3.64
N CYS A 326 -12.78 13.95 -4.43
CA CYS A 326 -13.57 12.79 -4.00
C CYS A 326 -12.89 11.98 -2.87
N SER A 327 -11.59 12.11 -2.70
CA SER A 327 -10.86 11.42 -1.64
C SER A 327 -10.97 12.13 -0.28
N LEU A 328 -11.38 13.40 -0.26
CA LEU A 328 -11.50 14.18 0.98
C LEU A 328 -12.63 13.71 1.89
N ASP A 329 -13.65 13.06 1.33
CA ASP A 329 -14.74 12.46 2.09
C ASP A 329 -14.32 11.17 2.82
N LYS A 330 -13.12 10.65 2.52
CA LYS A 330 -12.59 9.42 3.11
C LYS A 330 -11.68 9.75 4.29
N GLN A 331 -12.12 9.43 5.50
CA GLN A 331 -11.35 9.64 6.74
C GLN A 331 -9.93 9.06 6.65
N ASN A 332 -9.78 7.84 6.11
CA ASN A 332 -8.48 7.20 5.94
C ASN A 332 -7.52 8.01 5.05
N THR A 333 -8.02 8.72 4.05
CA THR A 333 -7.18 9.60 3.23
C THR A 333 -6.67 10.80 4.02
N LEU A 334 -7.50 11.38 4.87
CA LEU A 334 -7.10 12.50 5.72
C LEU A 334 -6.07 12.06 6.76
N MET A 335 -6.28 10.89 7.40
CA MET A 335 -5.32 10.30 8.34
C MET A 335 -3.99 10.01 7.65
N GLU A 336 -4.01 9.39 6.46
CA GLU A 336 -2.80 9.08 5.70
C GLU A 336 -2.01 10.36 5.37
N ARG A 337 -2.67 11.43 4.94
CA ARG A 337 -2.01 12.71 4.65
C ARG A 337 -1.37 13.32 5.91
N ALA A 338 -2.07 13.28 7.04
CA ALA A 338 -1.56 13.77 8.31
C ALA A 338 -0.36 12.93 8.77
N TYR A 339 -0.45 11.60 8.63
CA TYR A 339 0.61 10.67 8.97
C TYR A 339 1.86 10.90 8.12
N MET A 340 1.71 11.05 6.80
CA MET A 340 2.81 11.31 5.90
C MET A 340 3.53 12.63 6.23
N ALA A 341 2.77 13.68 6.58
CA ALA A 341 3.36 14.94 7.05
C ALA A 341 4.19 14.74 8.32
N SER A 342 3.73 13.92 9.26
CA SER A 342 4.46 13.58 10.49
C SER A 342 5.73 12.76 10.20
N VAL A 343 5.64 11.74 9.36
CA VAL A 343 6.76 10.84 9.03
C VAL A 343 7.89 11.57 8.30
N PHE A 344 7.55 12.45 7.36
CA PHE A 344 8.52 13.24 6.61
C PHE A 344 8.87 14.56 7.28
N GLN A 345 8.34 14.83 8.49
CA GLN A 345 8.56 16.07 9.24
C GLN A 345 8.27 17.32 8.39
N THR A 346 7.27 17.22 7.53
CA THR A 346 6.83 18.33 6.69
C THR A 346 5.55 18.95 7.28
N LYS A 347 5.25 20.19 6.87
CA LYS A 347 3.94 20.77 7.20
C LYS A 347 2.84 20.03 6.44
N PHE A 348 1.71 19.79 7.11
CA PHE A 348 0.51 19.32 6.44
C PHE A 348 0.16 20.26 5.28
N MET A 349 0.13 19.74 4.07
CA MET A 349 -0.17 20.54 2.87
C MET A 349 -1.69 20.76 2.78
N PRO A 350 -2.20 22.01 2.89
CA PRO A 350 -3.59 22.33 2.65
C PRO A 350 -4.04 21.88 1.25
N ILE A 351 -5.32 21.58 1.12
CA ILE A 351 -5.86 21.03 -0.12
C ILE A 351 -5.78 22.02 -1.30
N ASP A 352 -6.03 23.28 -1.01
CA ASP A 352 -5.95 24.37 -1.97
C ASP A 352 -4.53 24.51 -2.54
N ILE A 353 -3.50 24.39 -1.69
CA ILE A 353 -2.08 24.40 -2.13
C ILE A 353 -1.78 23.18 -2.99
N LEU A 354 -2.26 21.98 -2.60
CA LEU A 354 -2.09 20.78 -3.40
C LEU A 354 -2.73 20.92 -4.79
N LEU A 355 -3.96 21.43 -4.84
CA LEU A 355 -4.68 21.64 -6.10
C LEU A 355 -4.03 22.71 -6.98
N ASN A 356 -3.56 23.81 -6.38
CA ASN A 356 -2.82 24.86 -7.11
C ASN A 356 -1.49 24.31 -7.66
N THR A 357 -0.79 23.47 -6.89
CA THR A 357 0.45 22.81 -7.34
C THR A 357 0.17 21.87 -8.52
N LEU A 358 -0.93 21.12 -8.47
CA LEU A 358 -1.36 20.26 -9.57
C LEU A 358 -1.68 21.09 -10.83
N ASP A 359 -2.43 22.17 -10.67
CA ASP A 359 -2.82 23.04 -11.81
C ASP A 359 -1.61 23.75 -12.43
N ALA A 360 -0.58 24.04 -11.64
CA ALA A 360 0.67 24.69 -12.10
C ALA A 360 1.63 23.75 -12.84
N VAL A 361 1.42 22.42 -12.82
CA VAL A 361 2.31 21.49 -13.55
C VAL A 361 2.36 21.84 -15.04
N SER A 362 3.55 22.09 -15.55
CA SER A 362 3.79 22.48 -16.95
C SER A 362 4.13 21.27 -17.83
N ARG A 363 4.14 21.50 -19.16
CA ARG A 363 4.64 20.53 -20.15
C ARG A 363 6.11 20.20 -19.90
N GLU A 364 6.90 21.21 -19.55
CA GLU A 364 8.32 21.11 -19.26
C GLU A 364 8.58 20.21 -18.05
N ASP A 365 7.77 20.33 -17.01
CA ASP A 365 7.85 19.46 -15.83
C ASP A 365 7.63 17.98 -16.20
N ILE A 366 6.64 17.71 -17.07
CA ILE A 366 6.38 16.34 -17.55
C ILE A 366 7.57 15.81 -18.34
N ILE A 367 8.18 16.62 -19.21
CA ILE A 367 9.37 16.23 -19.99
C ILE A 367 10.55 15.90 -19.05
N VAL A 368 10.79 16.76 -18.05
CA VAL A 368 11.87 16.58 -17.08
C VAL A 368 11.67 15.28 -16.31
N VAL A 369 10.47 15.03 -15.82
CA VAL A 369 10.14 13.79 -15.07
C VAL A 369 10.23 12.57 -16.00
N ALA A 370 9.68 12.63 -17.20
CA ALA A 370 9.74 11.52 -18.15
C ALA A 370 11.19 11.12 -18.47
N ARG A 371 12.10 12.08 -18.61
CA ARG A 371 13.53 11.81 -18.87
C ARG A 371 14.24 11.08 -17.75
N GLN A 372 13.76 11.18 -16.50
CA GLN A 372 14.29 10.43 -15.37
C GLN A 372 13.89 8.95 -15.39
N LEU A 373 12.85 8.58 -16.15
CA LEU A 373 12.41 7.19 -16.25
C LEU A 373 13.44 6.34 -17.00
N SER A 374 13.99 5.35 -16.34
CA SER A 374 14.98 4.41 -16.90
C SER A 374 14.50 2.97 -16.69
N LEU A 375 14.33 2.23 -17.79
CA LEU A 375 13.93 0.83 -17.71
C LEU A 375 15.01 0.02 -17.01
N GLN A 376 14.64 -0.78 -16.01
CA GLN A 376 15.57 -1.57 -15.22
C GLN A 376 15.23 -3.05 -15.18
N ALA A 377 13.95 -3.39 -15.29
CA ALA A 377 13.51 -4.79 -15.28
C ALA A 377 12.34 -5.01 -16.24
N VAL A 378 12.33 -6.17 -16.87
CA VAL A 378 11.23 -6.67 -17.71
C VAL A 378 10.93 -8.09 -17.29
N TYR A 379 9.69 -8.39 -17.02
CA TYR A 379 9.23 -9.74 -16.80
C TYR A 379 8.11 -10.08 -17.79
N PHE A 380 8.22 -11.25 -18.41
CA PHE A 380 7.21 -11.77 -19.32
C PHE A 380 6.74 -13.14 -18.85
N MET A 381 5.47 -13.25 -18.54
CA MET A 381 4.79 -14.51 -18.32
C MET A 381 4.09 -14.91 -19.60
N GLU A 382 4.59 -15.98 -20.25
CA GLU A 382 3.97 -16.51 -21.45
C GLU A 382 2.81 -17.43 -21.06
N GLY A 383 1.61 -17.09 -21.48
CA GLY A 383 0.42 -17.93 -21.40
C GLY A 383 0.32 -18.91 -22.56
N ASN A 384 -0.72 -19.74 -22.53
CA ASN A 384 -1.02 -20.75 -23.56
C ASN A 384 -1.46 -20.14 -24.89
#